data_711bba4bc70611b49132a4e01f4973f0
#
_entry.id   711bba4bc70611b49132a4e01f4973f0
#
_cell.length_a   1.000
_cell.length_b   1.000
_cell.length_c   1.000
_cell.angle_alpha   90.00
_cell.angle_beta   90.00
_cell.angle_gamma   90.00
#
_symmetry.space_group_name_H-M   'P 1'
#
loop_
_entity.id
_entity.type
_entity.pdbx_description
1 polymer ?
#
loop_
_entity_poly.entity_id
_entity_poly.type
_entity_poly.pdbx_seq_one_letter_code
_entity_poly.pdbx_strand_id
1 'polypeptide(L)' 'MTRIEFLELCENKNIATNLIHFENSVTDGYYVLKNCHRWEVFYRERGKDYDCVGFPSESDALLYLSERLIRK' A
#
# COMPACT_ATOMS: atom_id res chain seq x y z
N MET A 1 -11.32 -5.62 -3.74
CA MET A 1 -11.09 -4.16 -3.74
C MET A 1 -10.19 -3.79 -4.90
N THR A 2 -10.60 -2.82 -5.69
CA THR A 2 -9.77 -2.29 -6.76
C THR A 2 -8.92 -1.13 -6.26
N ARG A 3 -7.95 -0.72 -7.07
CA ARG A 3 -7.11 0.43 -6.73
C ARG A 3 -7.95 1.71 -6.59
N ILE A 4 -8.93 1.90 -7.47
CA ILE A 4 -9.82 3.06 -7.43
C ILE A 4 -10.65 3.04 -6.15
N GLU A 5 -11.21 1.90 -5.79
CA GLU A 5 -11.99 1.76 -4.54
C GLU A 5 -11.11 2.06 -3.32
N PHE A 6 -9.88 1.58 -3.32
CA PHE A 6 -8.95 1.83 -2.23
C PHE A 6 -8.66 3.33 -2.08
N LEU A 7 -8.40 4.02 -3.19
CA LEU A 7 -8.11 5.46 -3.15
C LEU A 7 -9.32 6.28 -2.71
N GLU A 8 -10.52 5.88 -3.13
CA GLU A 8 -11.75 6.53 -2.68
C GLU A 8 -11.93 6.34 -1.17
N LEU A 9 -11.66 5.15 -0.67
CA LEU A 9 -11.75 4.87 0.76
C LEU A 9 -10.76 5.75 1.54
N CYS A 10 -9.55 5.91 1.05
CA CYS A 10 -8.55 6.76 1.68
C CYS A 10 -9.01 8.22 1.74
N GLU A 11 -9.58 8.73 0.66
CA GLU A 11 -10.11 10.09 0.63
C GLU A 11 -11.24 10.27 1.63
N ASN A 12 -12.15 9.30 1.71
CA ASN A 12 -13.29 9.35 2.65
C ASN A 12 -12.85 9.32 4.11
N LYS A 13 -11.69 8.74 4.38
CA LYS A 13 -11.15 8.64 5.74
C LYS A 13 -10.06 9.66 6.02
N ASN A 14 -9.88 10.63 5.13
CA ASN A 14 -8.85 11.68 5.25
C ASN A 14 -7.43 11.12 5.37
N ILE A 15 -7.16 10.05 4.65
CA ILE A 15 -5.82 9.46 4.59
C ILE A 15 -5.07 10.08 3.41
N ALA A 16 -3.84 10.52 3.65
CA ALA A 16 -3.04 11.17 2.63
C ALA A 16 -2.63 10.16 1.55
N THR A 17 -3.23 10.26 0.37
CA THR A 17 -2.94 9.33 -0.74
C THR A 17 -1.58 9.57 -1.38
N ASN A 18 -0.98 10.75 -1.19
CA ASN A 18 0.36 11.04 -1.67
C ASN A 18 1.44 10.21 -0.97
N LEU A 19 1.11 9.55 0.14
CA LEU A 19 2.02 8.64 0.83
C LEU A 19 1.88 7.20 0.37
N ILE A 20 1.02 6.94 -0.61
CA ILE A 20 0.77 5.59 -1.12
C ILE A 20 1.28 5.51 -2.55
N HIS A 21 2.19 4.57 -2.79
CA HIS A 21 2.88 4.44 -4.07
C HIS A 21 2.61 3.08 -4.69
N PHE A 22 2.31 3.08 -5.99
CA PHE A 22 2.09 1.86 -6.77
C PHE A 22 3.26 1.58 -7.71
N GLU A 23 4.26 2.44 -7.71
CA GLU A 23 5.47 2.27 -8.51
C GLU A 23 6.69 2.43 -7.60
N ASN A 24 7.76 1.70 -7.91
CA ASN A 24 8.96 1.78 -7.12
C ASN A 24 9.61 3.17 -7.24
N SER A 25 9.94 3.75 -6.10
CA SER A 25 10.64 5.03 -6.08
C SER A 25 11.46 5.14 -4.79
N VAL A 26 12.18 6.25 -4.62
CA VAL A 26 12.99 6.47 -3.42
C VAL A 26 12.24 7.28 -2.35
N THR A 27 11.00 7.66 -2.62
CA THR A 27 10.19 8.48 -1.73
C THR A 27 9.70 7.67 -0.55
N ASP A 28 9.64 8.28 0.64
CA ASP A 28 9.06 7.62 1.81
C ASP A 28 7.56 7.40 1.62
N GLY A 29 7.04 6.35 2.22
CA GLY A 29 5.61 6.06 2.20
C GLY A 29 5.32 4.57 2.12
N TYR A 30 4.03 4.27 1.92
CA TYR A 30 3.57 2.90 1.76
C TYR A 30 3.64 2.50 0.30
N TYR A 31 4.07 1.27 0.05
CA TYR A 31 4.21 0.74 -1.31
C TYR A 31 3.37 -0.50 -1.50
N VAL A 32 2.72 -0.58 -2.65
CA VAL A 32 2.01 -1.78 -3.10
C VAL A 32 2.58 -2.13 -4.46
N LEU A 33 3.46 -3.12 -4.50
CA LEU A 33 4.20 -3.48 -5.71
C LEU A 33 4.01 -4.95 -6.05
N LYS A 34 3.92 -5.23 -7.34
CA LYS A 34 3.91 -6.60 -7.84
C LYS A 34 5.36 -7.08 -7.98
N ASN A 35 5.65 -8.24 -7.38
CA ASN A 35 6.96 -8.88 -7.46
C ASN A 35 6.78 -10.33 -7.90
N CYS A 36 7.06 -10.62 -9.17
CA CYS A 36 6.85 -11.92 -9.79
C CYS A 36 5.36 -12.31 -9.73
N HIS A 37 5.03 -13.31 -8.91
CA HIS A 37 3.67 -13.86 -8.84
C HIS A 37 2.89 -13.37 -7.62
N ARG A 38 3.41 -12.40 -6.91
CA ARG A 38 2.74 -11.93 -5.70
C ARG A 38 2.81 -10.42 -5.58
N TRP A 39 1.97 -9.87 -4.74
CA TRP A 39 1.93 -8.45 -4.43
C TRP A 39 2.54 -8.23 -3.05
N GLU A 40 3.36 -7.21 -2.91
CA GLU A 40 4.01 -6.88 -1.65
C GLU A 40 3.57 -5.54 -1.15
N VAL A 41 3.31 -5.46 0.16
CA VAL A 41 2.98 -4.22 0.85
C VAL A 41 4.08 -3.97 1.88
N PHE A 42 4.64 -2.78 1.86
CA PHE A 42 5.66 -2.40 2.84
C PHE A 42 5.66 -0.89 3.05
N TYR A 43 6.33 -0.46 4.11
CA TYR A 43 6.56 0.96 4.36
C TYR A 43 8.03 1.26 4.13
N ARG A 44 8.32 2.27 3.32
CA ARG A 44 9.70 2.69 3.03
C ARG A 44 10.00 4.00 3.74
N GLU A 45 11.11 4.02 4.47
CA GLU A 45 11.57 5.22 5.14
C GLU A 45 13.09 5.29 5.03
N ARG A 46 13.59 6.38 4.48
CA ARG A 46 15.03 6.64 4.30
C ARG A 46 15.74 5.48 3.58
N GLY A 47 15.09 4.95 2.56
CA GLY A 47 15.65 3.87 1.76
C GLY A 47 15.57 2.48 2.36
N LYS A 48 14.92 2.33 3.52
CA LYS A 48 14.73 1.02 4.17
C LYS A 48 13.27 0.62 4.12
N ASP A 49 13.03 -0.67 3.87
CA ASP A 49 11.68 -1.22 3.81
C ASP A 49 11.35 -1.93 5.12
N TYR A 50 10.17 -1.64 5.64
CA TYR A 50 9.69 -2.19 6.91
C TYR A 50 8.38 -2.95 6.70
N ASP A 51 8.17 -4.00 7.50
CA ASP A 51 6.91 -4.75 7.54
C ASP A 51 6.44 -5.25 6.18
N CYS A 52 7.36 -5.78 5.37
CA CYS A 52 7.03 -6.30 4.06
C CYS A 52 6.20 -7.58 4.18
N VAL A 53 5.00 -7.57 3.59
CA VAL A 53 4.08 -8.71 3.60
C VAL A 53 3.66 -9.00 2.18
N GLY A 54 3.61 -10.29 1.82
CA GLY A 54 3.24 -10.74 0.48
C GLY A 54 1.81 -11.24 0.39
N PHE A 55 1.18 -11.03 -0.77
CA PHE A 55 -0.21 -11.42 -1.02
C PHE A 55 -0.34 -12.02 -2.42
N PRO A 56 -1.32 -12.92 -2.62
CA PRO A 56 -1.51 -13.53 -3.94
C PRO A 56 -2.15 -12.60 -4.97
N SER A 57 -2.79 -11.51 -4.53
CA SER A 57 -3.46 -10.57 -5.44
C SER A 57 -3.34 -9.14 -4.95
N GLU A 58 -3.52 -8.19 -5.88
CA GLU A 58 -3.56 -6.77 -5.54
C GLU A 58 -4.73 -6.47 -4.60
N SER A 59 -5.87 -7.10 -4.83
CA SER A 59 -7.05 -6.91 -4.00
C SER A 59 -6.76 -7.23 -2.54
N ASP A 60 -6.11 -8.35 -2.28
CA ASP A 60 -5.73 -8.74 -0.91
C ASP A 60 -4.73 -7.76 -0.31
N ALA A 61 -3.77 -7.31 -1.10
CA ALA A 61 -2.78 -6.35 -0.65
C ALA A 61 -3.43 -5.01 -0.26
N LEU A 62 -4.34 -4.53 -1.08
CA LEU A 62 -5.05 -3.28 -0.81
C LEU A 62 -5.95 -3.38 0.41
N LEU A 63 -6.61 -4.51 0.58
CA LEU A 63 -7.44 -4.74 1.76
C LEU A 63 -6.60 -4.70 3.04
N TYR A 64 -5.47 -5.39 3.04
CA TYR A 64 -4.55 -5.39 4.16
C TYR A 64 -4.07 -3.96 4.49
N LEU A 65 -3.65 -3.21 3.47
CA LEU A 65 -3.15 -1.86 3.68
C LEU A 65 -4.26 -0.93 4.19
N SER A 66 -5.48 -1.07 3.66
CA SER A 66 -6.60 -0.25 4.13
C SER A 66 -6.90 -0.51 5.61
N GLU A 67 -6.84 -1.75 6.04
CA GLU A 67 -7.05 -2.09 7.45
C GLU A 67 -5.95 -1.49 8.33
N ARG A 68 -4.71 -1.54 7.88
CA ARG A 68 -3.60 -0.94 8.63
C ARG A 68 -3.74 0.56 8.77
N LEU A 69 -4.16 1.23 7.72
CA LEU A 69 -4.27 2.70 7.71
C LEU A 69 -5.46 3.18 8.53
N ILE A 70 -6.55 2.44 8.54
CA ILE A 70 -7.77 2.84 9.22
C ILE A 70 -7.76 2.48 10.71
N ARG A 71 -7.07 1.43 11.08
CA ARG A 71 -7.06 0.91 12.45
C ARG A 71 -6.12 1.60 13.43
N LYS A 72 -5.60 2.69 13.10
CA LYS A 72 -4.72 3.39 14.03
C LYS A 72 -5.44 3.90 15.26
#